data_daee7d3de2167768c89c5886524a3d83
#
_entry.id   daee7d3de2167768c89c5886524a3d83
#
_cell.length_a   1.000
_cell.length_b   1.000
_cell.length_c   1.000
_cell.angle_alpha   90.00
_cell.angle_beta   90.00
_cell.angle_gamma   90.00
#
_symmetry.space_group_name_H-M   'P 1'
#
loop_
_entity.id
_entity.type
_entity.pdbx_description
1 polymer ?
#
loop_
_entity_poly.entity_id
_entity_poly.type
_entity_poly.pdbx_seq_one_letter_code
_entity_poly.pdbx_strand_id
1 'polypeptide(L)'
;DCSSRGLGDVYKRQLLACSVLIIAISIERLWFLQERLVSPKGLSNQLSNLIKKDLITEKQSLEISNLSSLGFLLINCIKYKDLQRENLESKIEEKAIEVKYVLERNLNMLGTIATISPLLGLLGTVVGMITAFTGLTESSGANPDLLAAGISQALITTAFGLLIAVPGLVLHKYFEQKVTYLLITLQKKVSTFIDVINK
;
A
#
# COMPACT_ATOMS: atom_id res chain seq x y z
N ASP A 1 16.39 38.30 -0.42
CA ASP A 1 17.02 37.16 0.30
C ASP A 1 16.04 36.19 0.97
N CYS A 2 14.77 36.45 0.88
CA CYS A 2 13.73 35.54 1.41
C CYS A 2 13.39 34.37 0.47
N SER A 3 13.75 34.44 -0.81
CA SER A 3 13.36 33.47 -1.85
C SER A 3 14.24 32.20 -1.85
N SER A 4 15.54 32.33 -1.63
CA SER A 4 16.46 31.20 -1.73
C SER A 4 16.50 30.30 -0.50
N ARG A 5 16.28 30.85 0.70
CA ARG A 5 16.08 30.06 1.93
C ARG A 5 14.75 29.32 1.92
N GLY A 6 13.72 29.88 1.29
CA GLY A 6 12.39 29.26 1.19
C GLY A 6 12.36 27.99 0.36
N LEU A 7 13.11 27.92 -0.74
CA LEU A 7 13.12 26.74 -1.63
C LEU A 7 13.71 25.50 -0.94
N GLY A 8 14.85 25.62 -0.25
CA GLY A 8 15.44 24.51 0.50
C GLY A 8 14.54 23.97 1.61
N ASP A 9 13.79 24.85 2.28
CA ASP A 9 12.85 24.45 3.34
C ASP A 9 11.58 23.80 2.78
N VAL A 10 11.16 24.12 1.55
CA VAL A 10 10.03 23.45 0.89
C VAL A 10 10.33 21.98 0.67
N TYR A 11 11.52 21.61 0.15
CA TYR A 11 11.90 20.21 -0.07
C TYR A 11 12.03 19.43 1.24
N LYS A 12 12.54 20.04 2.30
CA LYS A 12 12.58 19.42 3.63
C LYS A 12 11.19 19.11 4.15
N ARG A 13 10.24 20.05 4.00
CA ARG A 13 8.83 19.83 4.40
C ARG A 13 8.17 18.74 3.58
N GLN A 14 8.44 18.67 2.27
CA GLN A 14 7.95 17.60 1.41
C GLN A 14 8.50 16.22 1.83
N LEU A 15 9.80 16.11 2.12
CA LEU A 15 10.40 14.88 2.61
C LEU A 15 9.84 14.47 3.98
N LEU A 16 9.59 15.41 4.88
CA LEU A 16 8.90 15.14 6.14
C LEU A 16 7.47 14.62 5.90
N ALA A 17 6.72 15.25 5.01
CA ALA A 17 5.39 14.77 4.63
C ALA A 17 5.44 13.34 4.04
N CYS A 18 6.40 13.04 3.15
CA CYS A 18 6.62 11.70 2.62
C CYS A 18 6.91 10.68 3.74
N SER A 19 7.75 11.02 4.72
CA SER A 19 8.07 10.12 5.83
C SER A 19 6.84 9.82 6.70
N VAL A 20 6.05 10.83 7.02
CA VAL A 20 4.80 10.66 7.78
C VAL A 20 3.80 9.80 7.03
N LEU A 21 3.64 10.01 5.72
CA LEU A 21 2.74 9.22 4.88
C LEU A 21 3.20 7.76 4.79
N ILE A 22 4.49 7.50 4.60
CA ILE A 22 5.03 6.13 4.59
C ILE A 22 4.72 5.42 5.91
N ILE A 23 4.96 6.07 7.05
CA ILE A 23 4.70 5.49 8.37
C ILE A 23 3.20 5.26 8.57
N ALA A 24 2.35 6.24 8.24
CA ALA A 24 0.90 6.13 8.40
C ALA A 24 0.31 4.99 7.56
N ILE A 25 0.68 4.91 6.26
CA ILE A 25 0.23 3.84 5.37
C ILE A 25 0.76 2.49 5.85
N SER A 26 2.00 2.42 6.30
CA SER A 26 2.59 1.17 6.78
C SER A 26 1.87 0.64 8.02
N ILE A 27 1.56 1.48 9.00
CA ILE A 27 0.81 1.09 10.20
C ILE A 27 -0.60 0.62 9.81
N GLU A 28 -1.30 1.36 8.95
CA GLU A 28 -2.61 0.98 8.46
C GLU A 28 -2.58 -0.39 7.77
N ARG A 29 -1.58 -0.62 6.90
CA ARG A 29 -1.45 -1.88 6.16
C ARG A 29 -1.05 -3.06 7.05
N LEU A 30 -0.21 -2.86 8.06
CA LEU A 30 0.11 -3.88 9.05
C LEU A 30 -1.14 -4.39 9.78
N TRP A 31 -2.08 -3.51 10.08
CA TRP A 31 -3.35 -3.88 10.71
C TRP A 31 -4.32 -4.52 9.73
N PHE A 32 -4.52 -3.92 8.56
CA PHE A 32 -5.51 -4.36 7.58
C PHE A 32 -5.15 -5.72 6.94
N LEU A 33 -3.88 -5.99 6.65
CA LEU A 33 -3.40 -7.22 6.04
C LEU A 33 -3.17 -8.37 7.04
N GLN A 34 -3.80 -8.32 8.21
CA GLN A 34 -3.80 -9.44 9.15
C GLN A 34 -4.67 -10.58 8.60
N GLU A 35 -4.11 -11.80 8.61
CA GLU A 35 -4.81 -13.00 8.14
C GLU A 35 -6.16 -13.21 8.85
N ARG A 36 -6.25 -12.82 10.13
CA ARG A 36 -7.49 -12.94 10.92
C ARG A 36 -8.64 -12.08 10.39
N LEU A 37 -8.33 -10.91 9.85
CA LEU A 37 -9.32 -9.98 9.30
C LEU A 37 -9.71 -10.36 7.87
N VAL A 38 -8.74 -10.74 7.05
CA VAL A 38 -8.96 -11.07 5.64
C VAL A 38 -9.59 -12.46 5.47
N SER A 39 -9.15 -13.42 6.27
CA SER A 39 -9.52 -14.84 6.17
C SER A 39 -9.71 -15.48 7.55
N PRO A 40 -10.82 -15.19 8.25
CA PRO A 40 -11.13 -15.76 9.56
C PRO A 40 -11.10 -17.29 9.55
N LYS A 41 -10.50 -17.88 10.59
CA LYS A 41 -10.44 -19.34 10.74
C LYS A 41 -11.83 -19.89 11.04
N GLY A 42 -12.22 -20.95 10.34
CA GLY A 42 -13.49 -21.63 10.59
C GLY A 42 -14.72 -21.07 9.86
N LEU A 43 -14.64 -19.89 9.24
CA LEU A 43 -15.76 -19.27 8.53
C LEU A 43 -16.30 -20.18 7.40
N SER A 44 -15.42 -20.80 6.63
CA SER A 44 -15.78 -21.74 5.56
C SER A 44 -16.60 -22.93 6.10
N ASN A 45 -16.19 -23.52 7.25
CA ASN A 45 -16.89 -24.65 7.87
C ASN A 45 -18.23 -24.23 8.47
N GLN A 46 -18.30 -23.05 9.08
CA GLN A 46 -19.54 -22.49 9.61
C GLN A 46 -20.56 -22.26 8.50
N LEU A 47 -20.13 -21.64 7.40
CA LEU A 47 -20.98 -21.39 6.24
C LEU A 47 -21.44 -22.69 5.58
N SER A 48 -20.57 -23.68 5.41
CA SER A 48 -20.95 -24.97 4.84
C SER A 48 -22.02 -25.68 5.68
N ASN A 49 -21.95 -25.56 7.01
CA ASN A 49 -22.97 -26.11 7.92
C ASN A 49 -24.30 -25.35 7.85
N LEU A 50 -24.26 -24.03 7.67
CA LEU A 50 -25.47 -23.20 7.55
C LEU A 50 -26.19 -23.44 6.23
N ILE A 51 -25.44 -23.64 5.13
CA ILE A 51 -26.01 -23.99 3.82
C ILE A 51 -26.74 -25.35 3.89
N LYS A 52 -26.12 -26.36 4.48
CA LYS A 52 -26.73 -27.70 4.62
C LYS A 52 -28.02 -27.67 5.42
N LYS A 53 -28.24 -26.67 6.25
CA LYS A 53 -29.46 -26.48 7.07
C LYS A 53 -30.46 -25.51 6.48
N ASP A 54 -30.16 -24.90 5.32
CA ASP A 54 -30.99 -23.89 4.63
C ASP A 54 -31.36 -22.68 5.52
N LEU A 55 -30.43 -22.31 6.44
CA LEU A 55 -30.66 -21.29 7.49
C LEU A 55 -30.04 -19.93 7.16
N ILE A 56 -29.65 -19.67 5.94
CA ILE A 56 -28.97 -18.41 5.58
C ILE A 56 -30.01 -17.34 5.25
N THR A 57 -30.16 -16.36 6.14
CA THR A 57 -30.98 -15.18 5.90
C THR A 57 -30.20 -14.12 5.09
N GLU A 58 -30.88 -13.34 4.24
CA GLU A 58 -30.24 -12.26 3.46
C GLU A 58 -29.45 -11.27 4.33
N LYS A 59 -29.94 -10.92 5.51
CA LYS A 59 -29.21 -10.05 6.46
C LYS A 59 -27.89 -10.66 6.90
N GLN A 60 -27.88 -11.95 7.22
CA GLN A 60 -26.66 -12.66 7.62
C GLN A 60 -25.65 -12.77 6.48
N SER A 61 -26.11 -12.95 5.24
CA SER A 61 -25.24 -12.97 4.08
C SER A 61 -24.55 -11.61 3.85
N LEU A 62 -25.27 -10.51 4.03
CA LEU A 62 -24.70 -9.15 3.94
C LEU A 62 -23.69 -8.88 5.07
N GLU A 63 -24.00 -9.26 6.30
CA GLU A 63 -23.07 -9.11 7.43
C GLU A 63 -21.79 -9.90 7.21
N ILE A 64 -21.87 -11.16 6.79
CA ILE A 64 -20.71 -12.02 6.53
C ILE A 64 -19.90 -11.51 5.33
N SER A 65 -20.57 -11.02 4.30
CA SER A 65 -19.91 -10.42 3.13
C SER A 65 -19.08 -9.18 3.51
N ASN A 66 -19.57 -8.37 4.42
CA ASN A 66 -18.90 -7.15 4.88
C ASN A 66 -17.83 -7.42 5.96
N LEU A 67 -17.88 -8.58 6.62
CA LEU A 67 -16.99 -8.91 7.74
C LEU A 67 -15.56 -9.17 7.27
N SER A 68 -15.37 -9.81 6.12
CA SER A 68 -14.05 -10.22 5.62
C SER A 68 -14.05 -10.50 4.13
N SER A 69 -12.85 -10.40 3.51
CA SER A 69 -12.66 -10.74 2.10
C SER A 69 -13.03 -12.21 1.78
N LEU A 70 -12.73 -13.13 2.71
CA LEU A 70 -13.18 -14.52 2.57
C LEU A 70 -14.71 -14.61 2.60
N GLY A 71 -15.38 -13.95 3.55
CA GLY A 71 -16.83 -13.90 3.62
C GLY A 71 -17.48 -13.40 2.34
N PHE A 72 -16.95 -12.33 1.78
CA PHE A 72 -17.39 -11.80 0.49
C PHE A 72 -17.34 -12.85 -0.63
N LEU A 73 -16.21 -13.56 -0.78
CA LEU A 73 -16.06 -14.59 -1.81
C LEU A 73 -16.98 -15.78 -1.57
N LEU A 74 -17.10 -16.27 -0.33
CA LEU A 74 -17.94 -17.43 -0.01
C LEU A 74 -19.43 -17.13 -0.21
N ILE A 75 -19.90 -15.95 0.12
CA ILE A 75 -21.30 -15.54 -0.13
C ILE A 75 -21.57 -15.46 -1.64
N ASN A 76 -20.61 -14.97 -2.44
CA ASN A 76 -20.76 -15.00 -3.89
C ASN A 76 -20.77 -16.44 -4.45
N CYS A 77 -20.01 -17.38 -3.87
CA CYS A 77 -20.14 -18.80 -4.25
C CYS A 77 -21.56 -19.33 -4.01
N ILE A 78 -22.19 -18.97 -2.89
CA ILE A 78 -23.56 -19.38 -2.58
C ILE A 78 -24.56 -18.74 -3.54
N LYS A 79 -24.38 -17.46 -3.85
CA LYS A 79 -25.25 -16.71 -4.78
C LYS A 79 -25.26 -17.29 -6.19
N TYR A 80 -24.13 -17.82 -6.63
CA TYR A 80 -23.96 -18.36 -7.98
C TYR A 80 -23.92 -19.90 -8.03
N LYS A 81 -24.34 -20.59 -6.94
CA LYS A 81 -24.28 -22.04 -6.81
C LYS A 81 -25.00 -22.83 -7.93
N ASP A 82 -26.06 -22.21 -8.52
CA ASP A 82 -26.85 -22.84 -9.56
C ASP A 82 -26.22 -22.80 -10.96
N LEU A 83 -25.07 -22.13 -11.09
CA LEU A 83 -24.30 -22.10 -12.33
C LEU A 83 -23.49 -23.40 -12.52
N GLN A 84 -23.18 -23.71 -13.77
CA GLN A 84 -22.19 -24.74 -14.08
C GLN A 84 -20.84 -24.39 -13.45
N ARG A 85 -20.08 -25.39 -13.01
CA ARG A 85 -18.83 -25.23 -12.27
C ARG A 85 -17.85 -24.23 -12.91
N GLU A 86 -17.65 -24.33 -14.24
CA GLU A 86 -16.74 -23.44 -14.97
C GLU A 86 -17.20 -21.98 -14.91
N ASN A 87 -18.50 -21.72 -15.04
CA ASN A 87 -19.07 -20.39 -14.96
C ASN A 87 -19.02 -19.84 -13.53
N LEU A 88 -19.21 -20.70 -12.53
CA LEU A 88 -19.05 -20.34 -11.12
C LEU A 88 -17.62 -19.92 -10.82
N GLU A 89 -16.64 -20.75 -11.21
CA GLU A 89 -15.21 -20.47 -10.99
C GLU A 89 -14.81 -19.15 -11.67
N SER A 90 -15.23 -18.91 -12.92
CA SER A 90 -14.99 -17.66 -13.63
C SER A 90 -15.59 -16.42 -12.90
N LYS A 91 -16.82 -16.55 -12.40
CA LYS A 91 -17.46 -15.47 -11.63
C LYS A 91 -16.77 -15.18 -10.30
N ILE A 92 -16.29 -16.20 -9.64
CA ILE A 92 -15.55 -16.04 -8.40
C ILE A 92 -14.16 -15.46 -8.65
N GLU A 93 -13.52 -15.78 -9.76
CA GLU A 93 -12.25 -15.17 -10.16
C GLU A 93 -12.42 -13.66 -10.42
N GLU A 94 -13.51 -13.25 -11.10
CA GLU A 94 -13.89 -11.84 -11.25
C GLU A 94 -14.01 -11.15 -9.88
N LYS A 95 -14.68 -11.78 -8.91
CA LYS A 95 -14.83 -11.25 -7.55
C LYS A 95 -13.51 -11.26 -6.76
N ALA A 96 -12.63 -12.20 -7.03
CA ALA A 96 -11.29 -12.21 -6.43
C ALA A 96 -10.42 -11.03 -6.89
N ILE A 97 -10.61 -10.55 -8.14
CA ILE A 97 -9.96 -9.32 -8.62
C ILE A 97 -10.44 -8.09 -7.85
N GLU A 98 -11.74 -8.00 -7.52
CA GLU A 98 -12.27 -6.92 -6.68
C GLU A 98 -11.61 -6.95 -5.28
N VAL A 99 -11.51 -8.14 -4.67
CA VAL A 99 -10.82 -8.32 -3.39
C VAL A 99 -9.35 -7.91 -3.48
N LYS A 100 -8.66 -8.30 -4.54
CA LYS A 100 -7.26 -7.90 -4.79
C LYS A 100 -7.13 -6.39 -4.81
N TYR A 101 -7.99 -5.69 -5.54
CA TYR A 101 -7.98 -4.23 -5.61
C TYR A 101 -8.14 -3.57 -4.24
N VAL A 102 -9.03 -4.09 -3.39
CA VAL A 102 -9.22 -3.59 -2.02
C VAL A 102 -7.97 -3.83 -1.15
N LEU A 103 -7.34 -4.99 -1.27
CA LEU A 103 -6.13 -5.32 -0.52
C LEU A 103 -4.93 -4.48 -0.96
N GLU A 104 -4.80 -4.14 -2.25
CA GLU A 104 -3.71 -3.35 -2.82
C GLU A 104 -3.90 -1.84 -2.71
N ARG A 105 -5.09 -1.36 -2.32
CA ARG A 105 -5.50 0.06 -2.41
C ARG A 105 -4.43 1.01 -1.94
N ASN A 106 -3.84 1.10 -0.91
CA ASN A 106 -2.85 2.11 -0.50
C ASN A 106 -1.39 1.70 -0.77
N LEU A 107 -1.16 0.48 -1.30
CA LEU A 107 0.18 -0.02 -1.59
C LEU A 107 0.83 0.72 -2.77
N ASN A 108 0.06 1.01 -3.80
CA ASN A 108 0.55 1.78 -4.95
C ASN A 108 1.02 3.17 -4.53
N MET A 109 0.28 3.82 -3.60
CA MET A 109 0.67 5.12 -3.06
C MET A 109 1.96 5.02 -2.23
N LEU A 110 2.10 3.99 -1.40
CA LEU A 110 3.32 3.71 -0.64
C LEU A 110 4.54 3.54 -1.57
N GLY A 111 4.40 2.72 -2.62
CA GLY A 111 5.44 2.51 -3.61
C GLY A 111 5.82 3.80 -4.36
N THR A 112 4.82 4.58 -4.75
CA THR A 112 5.05 5.87 -5.43
C THR A 112 5.81 6.84 -4.54
N ILE A 113 5.40 7.04 -3.28
CA ILE A 113 6.08 7.94 -2.35
C ILE A 113 7.52 7.48 -2.10
N ALA A 114 7.74 6.19 -1.90
CA ALA A 114 9.07 5.62 -1.70
C ALA A 114 9.99 5.83 -2.92
N THR A 115 9.44 5.74 -4.14
CA THR A 115 10.19 5.94 -5.38
C THR A 115 10.50 7.42 -5.65
N ILE A 116 9.58 8.34 -5.32
CA ILE A 116 9.75 9.78 -5.53
C ILE A 116 10.69 10.39 -4.49
N SER A 117 10.76 9.85 -3.27
CA SER A 117 11.56 10.43 -2.18
C SER A 117 13.05 10.64 -2.53
N PRO A 118 13.77 9.72 -3.20
CA PRO A 118 15.14 9.96 -3.63
C PRO A 118 15.24 11.05 -4.68
N LEU A 119 14.25 11.15 -5.59
CA LEU A 119 14.22 12.18 -6.64
C LEU A 119 14.04 13.57 -6.05
N LEU A 120 13.20 13.70 -5.00
CA LEU A 120 13.06 14.93 -4.23
C LEU A 120 14.37 15.29 -3.51
N GLY A 121 15.08 14.30 -2.98
CA GLY A 121 16.40 14.48 -2.40
C GLY A 121 17.41 14.99 -3.43
N LEU A 122 17.45 14.39 -4.61
CA LEU A 122 18.30 14.81 -5.71
C LEU A 122 17.96 16.23 -6.19
N LEU A 123 16.67 16.55 -6.33
CA LEU A 123 16.22 17.89 -6.68
C LEU A 123 16.69 18.92 -5.64
N GLY A 124 16.67 18.56 -4.37
CA GLY A 124 17.22 19.38 -3.29
C GLY A 124 18.70 19.68 -3.43
N THR A 125 19.52 18.73 -3.95
CA THR A 125 20.94 19.00 -4.22
C THR A 125 21.11 19.94 -5.40
N VAL A 126 20.36 19.78 -6.46
CA VAL A 126 20.45 20.69 -7.62
C VAL A 126 20.14 22.12 -7.23
N VAL A 127 19.03 22.33 -6.52
CA VAL A 127 18.64 23.66 -6.05
C VAL A 127 19.63 24.20 -5.03
N GLY A 128 20.11 23.38 -4.10
CA GLY A 128 21.12 23.78 -3.11
C GLY A 128 22.44 24.23 -3.73
N MET A 129 22.91 23.53 -4.79
CA MET A 129 24.09 23.93 -5.52
C MET A 129 23.87 25.22 -6.32
N ILE A 130 22.73 25.38 -7.00
CA ILE A 130 22.40 26.62 -7.70
C ILE A 130 22.45 27.80 -6.73
N THR A 131 21.82 27.70 -5.57
CA THR A 131 21.82 28.78 -4.57
C THR A 131 23.20 29.05 -4.00
N ALA A 132 24.03 28.03 -3.83
CA ALA A 132 25.43 28.20 -3.37
C ALA A 132 26.28 28.95 -4.40
N PHE A 133 26.12 28.66 -5.68
CA PHE A 133 26.86 29.34 -6.77
C PHE A 133 26.34 30.76 -7.04
N THR A 134 25.04 31.00 -6.98
CA THR A 134 24.48 32.35 -7.15
C THR A 134 24.92 33.28 -6.01
N GLY A 135 25.00 32.79 -4.78
CA GLY A 135 25.52 33.56 -3.65
C GLY A 135 26.99 33.99 -3.78
N LEU A 136 27.80 33.23 -4.56
CA LEU A 136 29.17 33.61 -4.86
C LEU A 136 29.28 34.77 -5.88
N THR A 137 28.36 34.81 -6.83
CA THR A 137 28.39 35.85 -7.90
C THR A 137 27.85 37.19 -7.41
N GLU A 138 26.99 37.20 -6.41
CA GLU A 138 26.39 38.42 -5.84
C GLU A 138 27.26 39.09 -4.75
N SER A 139 28.11 38.32 -4.09
CA SER A 139 29.04 38.85 -3.09
C SER A 139 30.37 39.25 -3.74
N SER A 140 30.81 40.48 -3.56
CA SER A 140 32.05 41.08 -4.11
C SER A 140 33.36 40.42 -3.63
N GLY A 141 33.29 39.23 -3.04
CA GLY A 141 34.38 38.37 -2.59
C GLY A 141 33.91 36.95 -2.45
N ALA A 142 34.58 36.00 -3.18
CA ALA A 142 34.29 34.57 -3.03
C ALA A 142 34.47 34.16 -1.56
N ASN A 143 33.36 33.83 -0.89
CA ASN A 143 33.40 33.28 0.47
C ASN A 143 33.28 31.75 0.39
N PRO A 144 34.39 31.01 0.55
CA PRO A 144 34.38 29.54 0.46
C PRO A 144 33.48 28.88 1.50
N ASP A 145 33.26 29.52 2.64
CA ASP A 145 32.43 28.96 3.72
C ASP A 145 30.95 28.94 3.34
N LEU A 146 30.46 29.93 2.61
CA LEU A 146 29.09 29.97 2.11
C LEU A 146 28.86 28.87 1.06
N LEU A 147 29.83 28.65 0.18
CA LEU A 147 29.78 27.58 -0.79
C LEU A 147 29.76 26.20 -0.11
N ALA A 148 30.67 25.96 0.83
CA ALA A 148 30.76 24.72 1.58
C ALA A 148 29.45 24.45 2.37
N ALA A 149 28.85 25.46 2.99
CA ALA A 149 27.59 25.33 3.69
C ALA A 149 26.44 24.96 2.75
N GLY A 150 26.34 25.58 1.55
CA GLY A 150 25.31 25.25 0.56
C GLY A 150 25.43 23.83 0.02
N ILE A 151 26.65 23.39 -0.29
CA ILE A 151 26.92 22.02 -0.74
C ILE A 151 26.59 21.01 0.37
N SER A 152 27.00 21.26 1.61
CA SER A 152 26.70 20.41 2.75
C SER A 152 25.19 20.26 2.96
N GLN A 153 24.45 21.35 2.91
CA GLN A 153 22.99 21.33 3.03
C GLN A 153 22.31 20.54 1.90
N ALA A 154 22.81 20.67 0.67
CA ALA A 154 22.34 19.93 -0.47
C ALA A 154 22.53 18.41 -0.28
N LEU A 155 23.72 17.97 0.11
CA LEU A 155 24.03 16.55 0.34
C LEU A 155 23.18 15.95 1.46
N ILE A 156 22.95 16.70 2.55
CA ILE A 156 22.07 16.27 3.66
C ILE A 156 20.65 16.00 3.15
N THR A 157 20.13 16.84 2.25
CA THR A 157 18.78 16.66 1.70
C THR A 157 18.64 15.36 0.89
N THR A 158 19.66 14.99 0.10
CA THR A 158 19.68 13.69 -0.60
C THR A 158 19.80 12.54 0.38
N ALA A 159 20.64 12.65 1.41
CA ALA A 159 20.76 11.60 2.42
C ALA A 159 19.41 11.34 3.12
N PHE A 160 18.65 12.39 3.46
CA PHE A 160 17.29 12.24 4.00
C PHE A 160 16.32 11.60 3.00
N GLY A 161 16.37 11.98 1.72
CA GLY A 161 15.55 11.36 0.67
C GLY A 161 15.77 9.85 0.59
N LEU A 162 17.01 9.40 0.63
CA LEU A 162 17.38 7.98 0.61
C LEU A 162 16.99 7.27 1.92
N LEU A 163 17.19 7.91 3.07
CA LEU A 163 16.83 7.37 4.37
C LEU A 163 15.33 7.06 4.47
N ILE A 164 14.49 7.86 3.83
CA ILE A 164 13.04 7.68 3.77
C ILE A 164 12.66 6.61 2.74
N ALA A 165 13.31 6.63 1.59
CA ALA A 165 13.00 5.76 0.47
C ALA A 165 13.27 4.28 0.73
N VAL A 166 14.42 3.97 1.33
CA VAL A 166 14.84 2.57 1.53
C VAL A 166 13.85 1.79 2.41
N PRO A 167 13.47 2.26 3.61
CA PRO A 167 12.45 1.59 4.40
C PRO A 167 11.10 1.52 3.69
N GLY A 168 10.70 2.61 2.98
CA GLY A 168 9.46 2.67 2.23
C GLY A 168 9.36 1.59 1.15
N LEU A 169 10.42 1.39 0.37
CA LEU A 169 10.49 0.35 -0.66
C LEU A 169 10.48 -1.06 -0.06
N VAL A 170 11.20 -1.28 1.04
CA VAL A 170 11.21 -2.58 1.74
C VAL A 170 9.81 -2.92 2.25
N LEU A 171 9.12 -1.97 2.90
CA LEU A 171 7.76 -2.15 3.38
C LEU A 171 6.76 -2.37 2.24
N HIS A 172 6.89 -1.63 1.14
CA HIS A 172 6.05 -1.82 -0.05
C HIS A 172 6.17 -3.25 -0.58
N LYS A 173 7.40 -3.76 -0.78
CA LYS A 173 7.64 -5.13 -1.24
C LYS A 173 7.14 -6.18 -0.26
N TYR A 174 7.31 -5.96 1.02
CA TYR A 174 6.78 -6.85 2.06
C TYR A 174 5.25 -6.96 1.98
N PHE A 175 4.54 -5.84 1.87
CA PHE A 175 3.08 -5.85 1.77
C PHE A 175 2.58 -6.43 0.46
N GLU A 176 3.25 -6.19 -0.66
CA GLU A 176 2.93 -6.79 -1.96
C GLU A 176 2.99 -8.32 -1.89
N GLN A 177 4.04 -8.87 -1.30
CA GLN A 177 4.15 -10.31 -1.05
C GLN A 177 3.07 -10.82 -0.10
N LYS A 178 2.75 -10.05 0.94
CA LYS A 178 1.70 -10.40 1.90
C LYS A 178 0.33 -10.47 1.26
N VAL A 179 -0.02 -9.51 0.39
CA VAL A 179 -1.28 -9.54 -0.39
C VAL A 179 -1.33 -10.76 -1.29
N THR A 180 -0.25 -11.06 -2.01
CA THR A 180 -0.18 -12.26 -2.87
C THR A 180 -0.41 -13.54 -2.06
N TYR A 181 0.23 -13.68 -0.90
CA TYR A 181 0.03 -14.81 0.01
C TYR A 181 -1.43 -14.93 0.46
N LEU A 182 -2.06 -13.82 0.86
CA LEU A 182 -3.46 -13.80 1.28
C LEU A 182 -4.40 -14.22 0.15
N LEU A 183 -4.17 -13.73 -1.08
CA LEU A 183 -4.98 -14.10 -2.25
C LEU A 183 -4.90 -15.60 -2.55
N ILE A 184 -3.70 -16.18 -2.54
CA ILE A 184 -3.52 -17.64 -2.72
C ILE A 184 -4.26 -18.42 -1.64
N THR A 185 -4.20 -17.94 -0.39
CA THR A 185 -4.91 -18.57 0.73
C THR A 185 -6.43 -18.48 0.56
N LEU A 186 -6.94 -17.33 0.10
CA LEU A 186 -8.37 -17.15 -0.20
C LEU A 186 -8.81 -18.07 -1.33
N GLN A 187 -8.08 -18.13 -2.44
CA GLN A 187 -8.39 -19.00 -3.57
C GLN A 187 -8.46 -20.48 -3.16
N LYS A 188 -7.49 -20.95 -2.37
CA LYS A 188 -7.49 -22.33 -1.86
C LYS A 188 -8.73 -22.62 -1.02
N LYS A 189 -9.12 -21.71 -0.11
CA LYS A 189 -10.30 -21.89 0.75
C LYS A 189 -11.60 -21.87 -0.06
N VAL A 190 -11.69 -20.99 -1.04
CA VAL A 190 -12.83 -20.87 -1.95
C VAL A 190 -12.97 -22.11 -2.81
N SER A 191 -11.90 -22.62 -3.43
CA SER A 191 -11.91 -23.84 -4.22
C SER A 191 -12.40 -25.05 -3.39
N THR A 192 -11.87 -25.20 -2.17
CA THR A 192 -12.35 -26.25 -1.25
C THR A 192 -13.86 -26.11 -0.93
N PHE A 193 -14.33 -24.87 -0.80
CA PHE A 193 -15.73 -24.60 -0.51
C PHE A 193 -16.64 -24.92 -1.72
N ILE A 194 -16.22 -24.61 -2.93
CA ILE A 194 -16.93 -24.96 -4.16
C ILE A 194 -17.07 -26.50 -4.28
N ASP A 195 -16.03 -27.25 -3.96
CA ASP A 195 -16.08 -28.72 -3.95
C ASP A 195 -17.08 -29.30 -2.93
N VAL A 196 -17.33 -28.58 -1.83
CA VAL A 196 -18.31 -28.99 -0.80
C VAL A 196 -19.75 -28.68 -1.22
N ILE A 197 -19.97 -27.59 -1.96
CA ILE A 197 -21.30 -27.16 -2.41
C ILE A 197 -21.78 -28.00 -3.60
N ASN A 198 -20.88 -28.44 -4.47
CA ASN A 198 -21.21 -29.19 -5.68
C ASN A 198 -21.30 -30.73 -5.46
N LYS A 199 -21.16 -31.18 -4.21
CA LYS A 199 -21.43 -32.56 -3.79
C LYS A 199 -22.86 -32.71 -3.28
#